data_136694b62e579d7324c37401a9c464b0
#
_entry.id   136694b62e579d7324c37401a9c464b0
#
_cell.length_a   1.000
_cell.length_b   1.000
_cell.length_c   1.000
_cell.angle_alpha   90.00
_cell.angle_beta   90.00
_cell.angle_gamma   90.00
#
_symmetry.space_group_name_H-M   'P 1'
#
loop_
_entity.id
_entity.type
_entity.pdbx_description
1 polymer ?
#
loop_
_entity_poly.entity_id
_entity_poly.type
_entity_poly.pdbx_seq_one_letter_code
_entity_poly.pdbx_strand_id
1 'polypeptide(L)'
;VIYEEGPMRLAALMVTLLMALAGTASADDRVVDDRVVGGERVSIEDHPWVVYLTDASGFQFCGGTLVAPTKVVTAAHCAVGRTTRNTRVVVGRGDKNSDEGAVVRLASRPWVHPDYVAADRGDDIAVLTLRAAVDQEPLPPAGPEDDELYAEGSRARVLGWGRTGEQAPASRYLLAATVPVMSDEDCSAAYFQYDEATMTCAGYPEGGVDTCQGDSGGPMVAGGKLIGVTSWGEGCAREGKPGVYSRVAAYHDVLREQLGS
;
A
#
# COMPACT_ATOMS: atom_id res chain seq x y z
N VAL A 1 -28.75 -79.99 63.38
CA VAL A 1 -27.86 -78.96 62.92
C VAL A 1 -28.25 -78.66 61.49
N ILE A 2 -28.87 -77.50 61.28
CA ILE A 2 -29.49 -77.09 60.02
C ILE A 2 -28.54 -76.10 59.41
N TYR A 3 -28.11 -76.33 58.16
CA TYR A 3 -27.36 -75.38 57.35
C TYR A 3 -28.38 -74.64 56.51
N GLU A 4 -28.42 -73.29 56.67
CA GLU A 4 -29.10 -72.41 55.77
C GLU A 4 -28.13 -71.88 54.75
N GLU A 5 -28.45 -72.12 53.48
CA GLU A 5 -27.71 -71.53 52.36
C GLU A 5 -28.32 -70.16 52.07
N GLY A 6 -27.46 -69.11 52.15
CA GLY A 6 -27.80 -67.76 51.76
C GLY A 6 -27.48 -67.48 50.29
N PRO A 7 -28.28 -66.65 49.58
CA PRO A 7 -28.15 -66.47 48.14
C PRO A 7 -26.96 -65.55 47.77
N MET A 8 -26.21 -66.06 46.85
CA MET A 8 -25.10 -65.40 46.22
C MET A 8 -25.61 -64.20 45.35
N ARG A 9 -25.31 -63.00 45.76
CA ARG A 9 -25.63 -61.81 44.98
C ARG A 9 -24.52 -61.62 43.92
N LEU A 10 -24.87 -61.75 42.62
CA LEU A 10 -24.05 -61.34 41.51
C LEU A 10 -23.89 -59.80 41.50
N ALA A 11 -22.71 -59.32 41.77
CA ALA A 11 -22.33 -57.93 41.55
C ALA A 11 -21.94 -57.73 40.06
N ALA A 12 -22.83 -57.14 39.31
CA ALA A 12 -22.55 -56.75 37.95
C ALA A 12 -21.55 -55.51 37.96
N LEU A 13 -20.30 -55.72 37.51
CA LEU A 13 -19.37 -54.66 37.26
C LEU A 13 -19.81 -53.91 35.98
N MET A 14 -20.38 -52.75 36.15
CA MET A 14 -20.50 -51.76 35.03
C MET A 14 -19.13 -51.13 34.82
N VAL A 15 -18.45 -51.53 33.77
CA VAL A 15 -17.29 -50.84 33.26
C VAL A 15 -17.79 -49.67 32.43
N THR A 16 -17.79 -48.47 33.00
CA THR A 16 -18.04 -47.22 32.28
C THR A 16 -16.78 -46.86 31.46
N LEU A 17 -16.88 -47.10 30.14
CA LEU A 17 -15.87 -46.68 29.16
C LEU A 17 -15.97 -45.15 28.99
N LEU A 18 -15.12 -44.37 29.68
CA LEU A 18 -14.93 -42.97 29.40
C LEU A 18 -14.19 -42.85 28.05
N MET A 19 -14.90 -42.55 26.98
CA MET A 19 -14.31 -42.06 25.75
C MET A 19 -13.81 -40.62 26.02
N ALA A 20 -12.51 -40.47 26.19
CA ALA A 20 -11.85 -39.16 26.12
C ALA A 20 -11.99 -38.65 24.67
N LEU A 21 -12.90 -37.70 24.43
CA LEU A 21 -12.86 -36.87 23.25
C LEU A 21 -11.58 -36.05 23.35
N ALA A 22 -10.51 -36.50 22.67
CA ALA A 22 -9.40 -35.68 22.33
C ALA A 22 -9.90 -34.65 21.31
N GLY A 23 -10.34 -33.50 21.80
CA GLY A 23 -10.56 -32.33 20.98
C GLY A 23 -9.24 -31.99 20.32
N THR A 24 -9.15 -32.19 19.00
CA THR A 24 -8.09 -31.57 18.19
C THR A 24 -8.30 -30.09 18.34
N ALA A 25 -7.47 -29.44 19.17
CA ALA A 25 -7.30 -28.00 19.10
C ALA A 25 -6.81 -27.72 17.68
N SER A 26 -7.71 -27.25 16.82
CA SER A 26 -7.33 -26.55 15.62
C SER A 26 -6.42 -25.43 16.08
N ALA A 27 -5.15 -25.47 15.67
CA ALA A 27 -4.30 -24.30 15.74
C ALA A 27 -5.10 -23.20 15.05
N ASP A 28 -5.57 -22.24 15.84
CA ASP A 28 -6.10 -20.99 15.35
C ASP A 28 -4.92 -20.36 14.58
N ASP A 29 -4.97 -20.54 13.27
CA ASP A 29 -4.08 -19.87 12.34
C ASP A 29 -4.48 -18.40 12.48
N ARG A 30 -3.92 -17.73 13.50
CA ARG A 30 -4.00 -16.28 13.61
C ARG A 30 -3.32 -15.77 12.38
N VAL A 31 -4.14 -15.54 11.36
CA VAL A 31 -3.77 -14.71 10.22
C VAL A 31 -3.24 -13.42 10.85
N VAL A 32 -1.92 -13.29 10.86
CA VAL A 32 -1.27 -12.04 11.20
C VAL A 32 -1.79 -11.07 10.17
N ASP A 33 -2.57 -10.13 10.64
CA ASP A 33 -3.29 -9.16 9.84
C ASP A 33 -2.28 -8.14 9.31
N ASP A 34 -1.48 -8.55 8.30
CA ASP A 34 -0.52 -7.71 7.58
C ASP A 34 -1.32 -6.79 6.65
N ARG A 35 -1.62 -5.57 7.13
CA ARG A 35 -2.42 -4.61 6.36
C ARG A 35 -1.68 -3.27 6.26
N VAL A 36 -1.63 -2.60 5.06
CA VAL A 36 -1.76 -1.13 4.97
C VAL A 36 -2.77 -0.80 6.06
N VAL A 37 -2.60 0.23 6.87
CA VAL A 37 -3.46 0.39 8.06
C VAL A 37 -4.92 0.19 7.64
N GLY A 38 -5.57 -0.89 8.11
CA GLY A 38 -6.93 -1.25 7.73
C GLY A 38 -7.13 -1.86 6.32
N GLY A 39 -6.06 -2.17 5.56
CA GLY A 39 -6.13 -2.74 4.22
C GLY A 39 -6.18 -4.28 4.16
N GLU A 40 -6.02 -4.85 2.98
CA GLU A 40 -6.01 -6.30 2.69
C GLU A 40 -4.84 -6.67 1.79
N ARG A 41 -4.39 -7.92 1.86
CA ARG A 41 -3.40 -8.44 0.92
C ARG A 41 -4.03 -8.61 -0.45
N VAL A 42 -3.31 -8.16 -1.49
CA VAL A 42 -3.75 -8.26 -2.89
C VAL A 42 -2.69 -8.90 -3.77
N SER A 43 -3.13 -9.44 -4.93
CA SER A 43 -2.21 -9.98 -5.92
C SER A 43 -1.53 -8.85 -6.71
N ILE A 44 -0.24 -9.01 -6.99
CA ILE A 44 0.49 -8.14 -7.93
C ILE A 44 0.02 -8.33 -9.38
N GLU A 45 -0.58 -9.47 -9.69
CA GLU A 45 -1.12 -9.76 -11.03
C GLU A 45 -2.34 -8.88 -11.33
N ASP A 46 -3.12 -8.53 -10.32
CA ASP A 46 -4.26 -7.61 -10.43
C ASP A 46 -3.82 -6.14 -10.44
N HIS A 47 -2.58 -5.87 -10.04
CA HIS A 47 -1.99 -4.52 -9.89
C HIS A 47 -0.56 -4.46 -10.47
N PRO A 48 -0.35 -4.88 -11.73
CA PRO A 48 0.99 -5.07 -12.31
C PRO A 48 1.81 -3.79 -12.39
N TRP A 49 1.17 -2.66 -12.35
CA TRP A 49 1.77 -1.33 -12.39
C TRP A 49 2.33 -0.84 -11.04
N VAL A 50 2.02 -1.52 -9.92
CA VAL A 50 2.60 -1.16 -8.61
C VAL A 50 4.05 -1.63 -8.56
N VAL A 51 4.93 -0.70 -8.22
CA VAL A 51 6.35 -0.98 -8.08
C VAL A 51 6.86 -0.46 -6.74
N TYR A 52 8.01 -0.98 -6.28
CA TYR A 52 8.70 -0.38 -5.16
C TYR A 52 10.15 -0.07 -5.48
N LEU A 53 10.67 0.95 -4.78
CA LEU A 53 12.01 1.46 -4.98
C LEU A 53 12.94 0.92 -3.89
N THR A 54 14.11 0.43 -4.32
CA THR A 54 15.13 -0.03 -3.37
C THR A 54 16.45 0.69 -3.61
N ASP A 55 17.26 0.71 -2.57
CA ASP A 55 18.66 1.04 -2.69
C ASP A 55 19.47 -0.13 -3.29
N ALA A 56 20.80 0.04 -3.36
CA ALA A 56 21.68 -0.97 -3.91
C ALA A 56 21.77 -2.25 -3.05
N SER A 57 21.40 -2.18 -1.77
CA SER A 57 21.37 -3.32 -0.84
C SER A 57 20.05 -4.12 -0.92
N GLY A 58 19.04 -3.58 -1.62
CA GLY A 58 17.70 -4.16 -1.70
C GLY A 58 16.73 -3.62 -0.63
N PHE A 59 17.16 -2.66 0.20
CA PHE A 59 16.28 -2.03 1.17
C PHE A 59 15.24 -1.15 0.47
N GLN A 60 13.94 -1.47 0.65
CA GLN A 60 12.83 -0.66 0.15
C GLN A 60 12.76 0.66 0.92
N PHE A 61 12.66 1.77 0.20
CA PHE A 61 12.50 3.10 0.80
C PHE A 61 11.24 3.84 0.32
N CYS A 62 10.68 3.49 -0.84
CA CYS A 62 9.49 4.12 -1.42
C CYS A 62 8.74 3.14 -2.33
N GLY A 63 7.54 3.53 -2.72
CA GLY A 63 6.75 2.96 -3.80
C GLY A 63 6.84 3.77 -5.09
N GLY A 64 6.09 3.34 -6.10
CA GLY A 64 5.94 4.02 -7.38
C GLY A 64 4.88 3.37 -8.24
N THR A 65 4.58 4.00 -9.37
CA THR A 65 3.60 3.51 -10.35
C THR A 65 4.21 3.48 -11.73
N LEU A 66 4.19 2.33 -12.37
CA LEU A 66 4.54 2.18 -13.79
C LEU A 66 3.46 2.87 -14.64
N VAL A 67 3.82 3.90 -15.38
CA VAL A 67 2.88 4.69 -16.23
C VAL A 67 3.19 4.59 -17.72
N ALA A 68 4.34 4.01 -18.06
CA ALA A 68 4.71 3.56 -19.41
C ALA A 68 5.74 2.42 -19.28
N PRO A 69 6.02 1.63 -20.32
CA PRO A 69 6.93 0.48 -20.21
C PRO A 69 8.32 0.80 -19.64
N THR A 70 8.77 2.05 -19.72
CA THR A 70 10.06 2.52 -19.20
C THR A 70 9.93 3.67 -18.20
N LYS A 71 8.73 4.03 -17.76
CA LYS A 71 8.50 5.21 -16.91
C LYS A 71 7.74 4.86 -15.64
N VAL A 72 8.27 5.32 -14.53
CA VAL A 72 7.66 5.20 -13.22
C VAL A 72 7.47 6.58 -12.61
N VAL A 73 6.24 6.87 -12.17
CA VAL A 73 5.92 8.05 -11.35
C VAL A 73 6.10 7.68 -9.89
N THR A 74 6.71 8.58 -9.13
CA THR A 74 6.91 8.48 -7.67
C THR A 74 6.93 9.88 -7.06
N ALA A 75 7.09 9.99 -5.75
CA ALA A 75 7.25 11.28 -5.06
C ALA A 75 8.64 11.89 -5.29
N ALA A 76 8.72 13.21 -5.33
CA ALA A 76 9.99 13.94 -5.45
C ALA A 76 10.90 13.67 -4.25
N HIS A 77 10.36 13.62 -3.03
CA HIS A 77 11.16 13.32 -1.83
C HIS A 77 11.80 11.92 -1.88
N CYS A 78 11.22 10.97 -2.61
CA CYS A 78 11.81 9.66 -2.88
C CYS A 78 12.97 9.72 -3.89
N ALA A 79 12.97 10.71 -4.79
CA ALA A 79 13.85 10.80 -5.95
C ALA A 79 15.04 11.75 -5.75
N VAL A 80 14.90 12.76 -4.87
CA VAL A 80 15.99 13.73 -4.57
C VAL A 80 17.24 13.01 -4.09
N GLY A 81 18.40 13.37 -4.67
CA GLY A 81 19.70 12.76 -4.35
C GLY A 81 19.90 11.32 -4.87
N ARG A 82 18.90 10.75 -5.55
CA ARG A 82 18.98 9.41 -6.15
C ARG A 82 19.75 9.44 -7.49
N THR A 83 20.32 8.32 -7.81
CA THR A 83 21.14 8.12 -9.01
C THR A 83 20.92 6.74 -9.60
N THR A 84 21.39 6.51 -10.82
CA THR A 84 21.38 5.19 -11.47
C THR A 84 22.18 4.13 -10.69
N ARG A 85 23.08 4.52 -9.78
CA ARG A 85 23.92 3.61 -8.99
C ARG A 85 23.23 3.11 -7.74
N ASN A 86 22.47 3.99 -7.06
CA ASN A 86 21.91 3.72 -5.73
C ASN A 86 20.39 3.49 -5.74
N THR A 87 19.77 3.36 -6.93
CA THR A 87 18.31 3.15 -7.04
C THR A 87 18.01 1.98 -7.95
N ARG A 88 17.08 1.15 -7.55
CA ARG A 88 16.49 0.05 -8.30
C ARG A 88 14.99 0.16 -8.22
N VAL A 89 14.30 -0.29 -9.25
CA VAL A 89 12.85 -0.44 -9.31
C VAL A 89 12.54 -1.92 -9.37
N VAL A 90 11.71 -2.40 -8.47
CA VAL A 90 11.25 -3.79 -8.46
C VAL A 90 9.83 -3.82 -9.00
N VAL A 91 9.63 -4.62 -10.03
CA VAL A 91 8.36 -4.75 -10.77
C VAL A 91 7.86 -6.19 -10.73
N GLY A 92 6.53 -6.40 -10.74
CA GLY A 92 5.94 -7.74 -10.82
C GLY A 92 6.20 -8.61 -9.58
N ARG A 93 6.37 -8.01 -8.40
CA ARG A 93 6.68 -8.75 -7.16
C ARG A 93 5.71 -8.35 -6.04
N GLY A 94 4.80 -9.25 -5.69
CA GLY A 94 3.85 -9.04 -4.59
C GLY A 94 4.41 -9.41 -3.21
N ASP A 95 5.28 -10.40 -3.13
CA ASP A 95 5.99 -10.84 -1.92
C ASP A 95 7.46 -10.42 -1.99
N LYS A 96 7.91 -9.54 -1.09
CA LYS A 96 9.30 -9.05 -1.07
C LYS A 96 10.35 -10.15 -0.90
N ASN A 97 9.96 -11.29 -0.35
CA ASN A 97 10.85 -12.46 -0.18
C ASN A 97 10.84 -13.41 -1.39
N SER A 98 10.03 -13.13 -2.41
CA SER A 98 10.00 -13.88 -3.66
C SER A 98 11.12 -13.42 -4.60
N ASP A 99 11.56 -14.30 -5.48
CA ASP A 99 12.44 -13.99 -6.60
C ASP A 99 11.68 -13.65 -7.88
N GLU A 100 10.34 -13.57 -7.81
CA GLU A 100 9.48 -13.21 -8.95
C GLU A 100 9.70 -11.76 -9.37
N GLY A 101 9.24 -11.46 -10.60
CA GLY A 101 9.37 -10.14 -11.18
C GLY A 101 10.81 -9.78 -11.56
N ALA A 102 11.06 -8.50 -11.74
CA ALA A 102 12.36 -7.99 -12.16
C ALA A 102 12.87 -6.85 -11.29
N VAL A 103 14.20 -6.74 -11.16
CA VAL A 103 14.89 -5.61 -10.54
C VAL A 103 15.55 -4.81 -11.65
N VAL A 104 15.00 -3.63 -11.94
CA VAL A 104 15.43 -2.79 -13.06
C VAL A 104 16.23 -1.59 -12.57
N ARG A 105 17.31 -1.26 -13.26
CA ARG A 105 18.12 -0.06 -13.01
C ARG A 105 17.52 1.15 -13.75
N LEU A 106 17.83 2.34 -13.27
CA LEU A 106 17.51 3.57 -13.97
C LEU A 106 18.44 3.78 -15.18
N ALA A 107 17.89 4.35 -16.25
CA ALA A 107 18.66 4.80 -17.43
C ALA A 107 19.40 6.10 -17.18
N SER A 108 18.76 7.02 -16.46
CA SER A 108 19.25 8.36 -16.15
C SER A 108 19.02 8.72 -14.68
N ARG A 109 19.47 9.89 -14.26
CA ARG A 109 19.02 10.45 -12.98
C ARG A 109 17.50 10.66 -13.02
N PRO A 110 16.80 10.49 -11.89
CA PRO A 110 15.39 10.86 -11.80
C PRO A 110 15.15 12.29 -12.27
N TRP A 111 14.06 12.51 -12.98
CA TRP A 111 13.50 13.85 -13.10
C TRP A 111 12.71 14.12 -11.81
N VAL A 112 12.94 15.27 -11.21
CA VAL A 112 12.23 15.77 -10.04
C VAL A 112 11.57 17.07 -10.44
N HIS A 113 10.32 17.31 -10.00
CA HIS A 113 9.65 18.57 -10.31
C HIS A 113 10.56 19.76 -9.95
N PRO A 114 10.77 20.74 -10.86
CA PRO A 114 11.74 21.81 -10.64
C PRO A 114 11.39 22.69 -9.43
N ASP A 115 10.12 22.85 -9.12
CA ASP A 115 9.63 23.70 -8.02
C ASP A 115 9.53 22.93 -6.69
N TYR A 116 9.85 21.63 -6.67
CA TYR A 116 9.85 20.84 -5.43
C TYR A 116 10.84 21.39 -4.39
N VAL A 117 10.32 21.65 -3.20
CA VAL A 117 11.12 22.11 -2.03
C VAL A 117 11.03 21.12 -0.88
N ALA A 118 9.82 20.70 -0.52
CA ALA A 118 9.51 19.75 0.55
C ALA A 118 8.13 19.14 0.30
N ALA A 119 7.87 17.93 0.81
CA ALA A 119 6.63 17.21 0.54
C ALA A 119 5.38 18.00 0.97
N ASP A 120 5.45 18.68 2.11
CA ASP A 120 4.37 19.50 2.67
C ASP A 120 4.23 20.90 2.01
N ARG A 121 4.99 21.16 0.94
CA ARG A 121 4.98 22.42 0.18
C ARG A 121 4.49 22.26 -1.26
N GLY A 122 4.05 21.05 -1.63
CA GLY A 122 3.62 20.72 -2.99
C GLY A 122 4.75 20.27 -3.92
N ASP A 123 4.37 20.07 -5.17
CA ASP A 123 5.26 19.63 -6.25
C ASP A 123 6.04 18.34 -5.96
N ASP A 124 5.51 17.52 -5.05
CA ASP A 124 6.15 16.28 -4.62
C ASP A 124 5.91 15.15 -5.62
N ILE A 125 6.40 15.35 -6.85
CA ILE A 125 6.28 14.40 -7.95
C ILE A 125 7.60 14.26 -8.71
N ALA A 126 7.92 13.06 -9.17
CA ALA A 126 9.11 12.72 -9.91
C ALA A 126 8.84 11.60 -10.93
N VAL A 127 9.69 11.53 -11.97
CA VAL A 127 9.66 10.48 -12.99
C VAL A 127 11.01 9.77 -13.04
N LEU A 128 10.97 8.45 -12.96
CA LEU A 128 12.11 7.58 -13.12
C LEU A 128 12.06 6.95 -14.52
N THR A 129 13.19 7.01 -15.25
CA THR A 129 13.32 6.32 -16.54
C THR A 129 14.07 5.01 -16.33
N LEU A 130 13.43 3.90 -16.63
CA LEU A 130 14.00 2.55 -16.55
C LEU A 130 15.00 2.33 -17.70
N ARG A 131 16.04 1.54 -17.45
CA ARG A 131 17.05 1.21 -18.44
C ARG A 131 16.53 0.23 -19.52
N ALA A 132 15.53 -0.54 -19.20
CA ALA A 132 14.87 -1.47 -20.12
C ALA A 132 13.35 -1.38 -19.91
N ALA A 133 12.60 -1.60 -20.98
CA ALA A 133 11.17 -1.76 -20.91
C ALA A 133 10.82 -3.01 -20.09
N VAL A 134 9.68 -2.95 -19.42
CA VAL A 134 9.10 -4.06 -18.67
C VAL A 134 7.77 -4.47 -19.29
N ASP A 135 7.37 -5.72 -19.09
CA ASP A 135 6.17 -6.30 -19.71
C ASP A 135 4.88 -6.05 -18.91
N GLN A 136 5.00 -5.51 -17.68
CA GLN A 136 3.87 -5.17 -16.84
C GLN A 136 3.02 -4.08 -17.49
N GLU A 137 1.69 -4.24 -17.41
CA GLU A 137 0.75 -3.26 -17.93
C GLU A 137 0.83 -1.95 -17.13
N PRO A 138 1.08 -0.80 -17.79
CA PRO A 138 1.14 0.50 -17.11
C PRO A 138 -0.26 1.00 -16.71
N LEU A 139 -0.31 1.82 -15.66
CA LEU A 139 -1.50 2.55 -15.25
C LEU A 139 -1.46 3.98 -15.83
N PRO A 140 -2.47 4.43 -16.58
CA PRO A 140 -2.49 5.79 -17.10
C PRO A 140 -2.62 6.81 -15.95
N PRO A 141 -1.87 7.93 -16.00
CA PRO A 141 -2.07 9.04 -15.09
C PRO A 141 -3.36 9.78 -15.42
N ALA A 142 -4.03 10.35 -14.40
CA ALA A 142 -5.17 11.22 -14.58
C ALA A 142 -4.78 12.53 -15.26
N GLY A 143 -5.70 13.07 -16.06
CA GLY A 143 -5.61 14.37 -16.72
C GLY A 143 -6.69 15.35 -16.26
N PRO A 144 -6.74 16.55 -16.85
CA PRO A 144 -7.73 17.57 -16.51
C PRO A 144 -9.20 17.13 -16.73
N GLU A 145 -9.43 16.13 -17.60
CA GLU A 145 -10.74 15.56 -17.87
C GLU A 145 -11.26 14.65 -16.76
N ASP A 146 -10.44 14.33 -15.78
CA ASP A 146 -10.71 13.35 -14.73
C ASP A 146 -11.06 13.99 -13.37
N ASP A 147 -11.47 15.26 -13.35
CA ASP A 147 -11.78 16.01 -12.12
C ASP A 147 -12.83 15.32 -11.26
N GLU A 148 -13.75 14.57 -11.86
CA GLU A 148 -14.78 13.80 -11.15
C GLU A 148 -14.17 12.73 -10.21
N LEU A 149 -12.97 12.24 -10.50
CA LEU A 149 -12.29 11.25 -9.67
C LEU A 149 -11.77 11.85 -8.35
N TYR A 150 -11.69 13.18 -8.27
CA TYR A 150 -11.28 13.92 -7.07
C TYR A 150 -12.50 14.47 -6.27
N ALA A 151 -13.72 14.19 -6.72
CA ALA A 151 -14.90 14.61 -5.98
C ALA A 151 -14.94 13.97 -4.59
N GLU A 152 -15.42 14.73 -3.59
CA GLU A 152 -15.63 14.24 -2.24
C GLU A 152 -16.40 12.91 -2.20
N GLY A 153 -15.91 11.94 -1.42
CA GLY A 153 -16.50 10.62 -1.31
C GLY A 153 -16.13 9.65 -2.43
N SER A 154 -15.45 10.11 -3.50
CA SER A 154 -14.92 9.22 -4.54
C SER A 154 -14.02 8.16 -3.90
N ARG A 155 -14.24 6.89 -4.26
CA ARG A 155 -13.48 5.77 -3.69
C ARG A 155 -12.17 5.60 -4.43
N ALA A 156 -11.08 5.79 -3.72
CA ALA A 156 -9.73 5.55 -4.22
C ALA A 156 -9.12 4.33 -3.53
N ARG A 157 -8.27 3.59 -4.25
CA ARG A 157 -7.42 2.53 -3.69
C ARG A 157 -6.00 3.03 -3.54
N VAL A 158 -5.44 2.82 -2.37
CA VAL A 158 -4.03 3.06 -2.07
C VAL A 158 -3.33 1.72 -1.91
N LEU A 159 -2.11 1.61 -2.46
CA LEU A 159 -1.40 0.33 -2.52
C LEU A 159 0.07 0.49 -2.18
N GLY A 160 0.62 -0.50 -1.45
CA GLY A 160 2.05 -0.54 -1.16
C GLY A 160 2.47 -1.62 -0.18
N TRP A 161 3.70 -1.53 0.28
CA TRP A 161 4.34 -2.44 1.24
C TRP A 161 4.81 -1.70 2.50
N GLY A 162 4.22 -0.55 2.78
CA GLY A 162 4.55 0.26 3.94
C GLY A 162 4.18 -0.38 5.26
N ARG A 163 4.35 0.37 6.33
CA ARG A 163 4.00 -0.09 7.67
C ARG A 163 2.49 -0.29 7.79
N THR A 164 2.12 -1.27 8.61
CA THR A 164 0.72 -1.61 8.90
C THR A 164 0.17 -0.85 10.12
N GLY A 165 0.91 0.12 10.59
CA GLY A 165 0.63 1.03 11.70
C GLY A 165 1.88 1.82 12.10
N GLU A 166 1.75 2.89 12.86
CA GLU A 166 2.85 3.80 13.20
C GLU A 166 4.08 3.10 13.81
N GLN A 167 3.86 2.06 14.60
CA GLN A 167 4.93 1.29 15.26
C GLN A 167 5.09 -0.11 14.70
N ALA A 168 4.25 -0.48 13.72
CA ALA A 168 4.31 -1.79 13.10
C ALA A 168 5.45 -1.90 12.07
N PRO A 169 5.95 -3.09 11.75
CA PRO A 169 6.90 -3.29 10.67
C PRO A 169 6.23 -3.00 9.31
N ALA A 170 7.05 -2.77 8.28
CA ALA A 170 6.60 -2.72 6.90
C ALA A 170 6.12 -4.10 6.45
N SER A 171 5.09 -4.15 5.62
CA SER A 171 4.55 -5.40 5.09
C SER A 171 5.55 -6.11 4.19
N ARG A 172 5.56 -7.41 4.27
CA ARG A 172 6.21 -8.30 3.32
C ARG A 172 5.43 -8.38 2.00
N TYR A 173 4.10 -8.32 2.08
CA TYR A 173 3.18 -8.51 0.98
C TYR A 173 2.63 -7.18 0.46
N LEU A 174 2.23 -7.16 -0.82
CA LEU A 174 1.48 -6.04 -1.38
C LEU A 174 0.12 -5.96 -0.69
N LEU A 175 -0.17 -4.79 -0.16
CA LEU A 175 -1.42 -4.47 0.50
C LEU A 175 -2.16 -3.38 -0.25
N ALA A 176 -3.50 -3.37 -0.11
CA ALA A 176 -4.35 -2.31 -0.62
C ALA A 176 -5.40 -1.93 0.42
N ALA A 177 -5.74 -0.66 0.44
CA ALA A 177 -6.88 -0.14 1.19
C ALA A 177 -7.75 0.74 0.30
N THR A 178 -9.03 0.84 0.63
CA THR A 178 -9.94 1.79 -0.02
C THR A 178 -10.19 2.94 0.93
N VAL A 179 -9.96 4.15 0.45
CA VAL A 179 -10.17 5.40 1.18
C VAL A 179 -11.06 6.33 0.37
N PRO A 180 -11.94 7.10 1.00
CA PRO A 180 -12.67 8.18 0.31
C PRO A 180 -11.73 9.37 0.07
N VAL A 181 -11.84 10.00 -1.09
CA VAL A 181 -11.29 11.33 -1.34
C VAL A 181 -12.05 12.32 -0.46
N MET A 182 -11.36 13.22 0.19
CA MET A 182 -11.94 14.26 1.04
C MET A 182 -12.10 15.56 0.26
N SER A 183 -12.99 16.44 0.75
CA SER A 183 -13.11 17.78 0.19
C SER A 183 -11.84 18.61 0.42
N ASP A 184 -11.54 19.55 -0.48
CA ASP A 184 -10.41 20.47 -0.29
C ASP A 184 -10.60 21.36 0.95
N GLU A 185 -11.86 21.62 1.36
CA GLU A 185 -12.21 22.32 2.61
C GLU A 185 -11.76 21.52 3.85
N ASP A 186 -12.11 20.23 3.92
CA ASP A 186 -11.71 19.35 5.04
C ASP A 186 -10.19 19.14 5.09
N CYS A 187 -9.55 19.00 3.92
CA CYS A 187 -8.11 18.88 3.81
C CYS A 187 -7.40 20.14 4.34
N SER A 188 -7.90 21.33 3.96
CA SER A 188 -7.39 22.62 4.44
C SER A 188 -7.64 22.82 5.95
N ALA A 189 -8.76 22.31 6.45
CA ALA A 189 -9.04 22.32 7.90
C ALA A 189 -8.10 21.39 8.70
N ALA A 190 -7.73 20.24 8.10
CA ALA A 190 -6.80 19.30 8.71
C ALA A 190 -5.34 19.81 8.71
N TYR A 191 -4.96 20.54 7.63
CA TYR A 191 -3.56 20.94 7.40
C TYR A 191 -3.44 22.33 6.79
N PHE A 192 -2.83 23.27 7.52
CA PHE A 192 -2.64 24.65 7.03
C PHE A 192 -1.66 24.75 5.84
N GLN A 193 -0.83 23.69 5.59
CA GLN A 193 0.09 23.60 4.46
C GLN A 193 -0.56 23.05 3.19
N TYR A 194 -1.80 22.55 3.29
CA TYR A 194 -2.50 21.97 2.15
C TYR A 194 -2.73 23.02 1.06
N ASP A 195 -2.42 22.63 -0.17
CA ASP A 195 -2.65 23.44 -1.38
C ASP A 195 -3.49 22.61 -2.38
N GLU A 196 -4.74 22.99 -2.55
CA GLU A 196 -5.69 22.33 -3.44
C GLU A 196 -5.25 22.28 -4.91
N ALA A 197 -4.38 23.23 -5.33
CA ALA A 197 -3.87 23.27 -6.68
C ALA A 197 -2.92 22.12 -7.00
N THR A 198 -2.20 21.61 -5.99
CA THR A 198 -1.12 20.62 -6.16
C THR A 198 -1.32 19.36 -5.35
N MET A 199 -2.25 19.36 -4.41
CA MET A 199 -2.50 18.27 -3.47
C MET A 199 -3.94 17.77 -3.54
N THR A 200 -4.15 16.58 -3.04
CA THR A 200 -5.45 16.00 -2.69
C THR A 200 -5.27 15.17 -1.44
N CYS A 201 -6.29 15.04 -0.60
CA CYS A 201 -6.20 14.14 0.53
C CYS A 201 -7.32 13.09 0.53
N ALA A 202 -7.05 11.97 1.16
CA ALA A 202 -8.00 10.88 1.25
C ALA A 202 -7.84 10.17 2.61
N GLY A 203 -8.95 9.69 3.14
CA GLY A 203 -8.98 9.02 4.43
C GLY A 203 -10.37 9.09 5.05
N TYR A 204 -10.53 8.42 6.19
CA TYR A 204 -11.75 8.49 6.98
C TYR A 204 -11.56 9.52 8.09
N PRO A 205 -12.57 10.36 8.41
CA PRO A 205 -12.48 11.36 9.48
C PRO A 205 -12.07 10.74 10.83
N GLU A 206 -12.56 9.53 11.11
CA GLU A 206 -12.25 8.76 12.32
C GLU A 206 -10.87 8.07 12.28
N GLY A 207 -10.16 8.14 11.14
CA GLY A 207 -8.91 7.42 10.93
C GLY A 207 -9.10 5.93 10.69
N GLY A 208 -8.13 5.12 11.08
CA GLY A 208 -8.19 3.64 11.02
C GLY A 208 -7.76 3.03 9.69
N VAL A 209 -7.77 3.78 8.58
CA VAL A 209 -7.34 3.32 7.24
C VAL A 209 -6.51 4.41 6.57
N ASP A 210 -5.28 4.09 6.19
CA ASP A 210 -4.37 5.05 5.56
C ASP A 210 -3.13 4.37 4.96
N THR A 211 -2.35 5.12 4.17
CA THR A 211 -0.95 4.83 3.84
C THR A 211 -0.03 5.14 5.03
N CYS A 212 1.14 4.50 5.06
CA CYS A 212 2.09 4.70 6.15
C CYS A 212 3.54 4.73 5.62
N GLN A 213 4.52 4.84 6.52
CA GLN A 213 5.94 4.89 6.13
C GLN A 213 6.32 3.68 5.28
N GLY A 214 6.89 3.96 4.10
CA GLY A 214 7.25 2.96 3.09
C GLY A 214 6.27 2.90 1.91
N ASP A 215 5.06 3.51 2.02
CA ASP A 215 4.13 3.69 0.91
C ASP A 215 4.39 5.00 0.13
N SER A 216 5.21 5.90 0.65
CA SER A 216 5.64 7.14 -0.02
C SER A 216 5.98 6.92 -1.49
N GLY A 217 5.45 7.74 -2.37
CA GLY A 217 5.60 7.62 -3.82
C GLY A 217 4.71 6.56 -4.46
N GLY A 218 4.02 5.74 -3.67
CA GLY A 218 3.06 4.75 -4.14
C GLY A 218 1.76 5.36 -4.67
N PRO A 219 0.94 4.55 -5.34
CA PRO A 219 -0.26 5.01 -6.03
C PRO A 219 -1.47 5.21 -5.15
N MET A 220 -2.25 6.24 -5.46
CA MET A 220 -3.68 6.35 -5.18
C MET A 220 -4.43 6.26 -6.51
N VAL A 221 -5.37 5.32 -6.61
CA VAL A 221 -6.03 4.93 -7.87
C VAL A 221 -7.53 5.05 -7.76
N ALA A 222 -8.16 5.70 -8.74
CA ALA A 222 -9.60 5.71 -8.95
C ALA A 222 -9.91 5.66 -10.44
N GLY A 223 -11.06 5.09 -10.84
CA GLY A 223 -11.48 5.03 -12.23
C GLY A 223 -10.49 4.35 -13.19
N GLY A 224 -9.60 3.50 -12.68
CA GLY A 224 -8.54 2.87 -13.50
C GLY A 224 -7.39 3.82 -13.86
N LYS A 225 -7.23 4.92 -13.16
CA LYS A 225 -6.16 5.92 -13.36
C LYS A 225 -5.39 6.21 -12.08
N LEU A 226 -4.12 6.58 -12.23
CA LEU A 226 -3.32 7.14 -11.14
C LEU A 226 -3.80 8.57 -10.87
N ILE A 227 -4.50 8.79 -9.75
CA ILE A 227 -5.03 10.10 -9.35
C ILE A 227 -4.15 10.78 -8.30
N GLY A 228 -3.38 10.03 -7.53
CA GLY A 228 -2.51 10.58 -6.48
C GLY A 228 -1.22 9.80 -6.30
N VAL A 229 -0.20 10.50 -5.82
CA VAL A 229 1.08 9.93 -5.40
C VAL A 229 1.23 10.17 -3.91
N THR A 230 1.38 9.10 -3.12
CA THR A 230 1.53 9.20 -1.66
C THR A 230 2.69 10.12 -1.30
N SER A 231 2.39 11.19 -0.59
CA SER A 231 3.32 12.28 -0.29
C SER A 231 3.62 12.41 1.20
N TRP A 232 2.69 12.90 2.01
CA TRP A 232 2.91 13.16 3.43
C TRP A 232 1.64 13.01 4.27
N GLY A 233 1.76 13.17 5.59
CA GLY A 233 0.69 13.16 6.58
C GLY A 233 1.25 13.25 8.00
N GLU A 234 0.39 13.48 8.99
CA GLU A 234 0.76 13.48 10.40
C GLU A 234 0.45 12.12 11.06
N GLY A 235 1.45 11.24 11.11
CA GLY A 235 1.29 9.86 11.56
C GLY A 235 0.73 8.95 10.48
N CYS A 236 -0.03 7.94 10.86
CA CYS A 236 -0.71 7.03 9.93
C CYS A 236 -2.08 6.68 10.51
N ALA A 237 -3.13 6.88 9.71
CA ALA A 237 -4.52 6.56 10.07
C ALA A 237 -5.02 7.22 11.37
N ARG A 238 -4.53 8.40 11.71
CA ARG A 238 -4.99 9.16 12.88
C ARG A 238 -6.31 9.85 12.57
N GLU A 239 -7.18 9.94 13.58
CA GLU A 239 -8.40 10.73 13.52
C GLU A 239 -8.09 12.19 13.14
N GLY A 240 -8.82 12.73 12.15
CA GLY A 240 -8.67 14.10 11.66
C GLY A 240 -7.36 14.38 10.92
N LYS A 241 -6.57 13.35 10.56
CA LYS A 241 -5.27 13.47 9.89
C LYS A 241 -5.19 12.55 8.68
N PRO A 242 -5.90 12.89 7.58
CA PRO A 242 -5.88 12.09 6.36
C PRO A 242 -4.51 12.08 5.69
N GLY A 243 -4.26 11.04 4.87
CA GLY A 243 -3.10 11.02 3.99
C GLY A 243 -3.19 12.10 2.92
N VAL A 244 -2.06 12.75 2.60
CA VAL A 244 -1.95 13.76 1.55
C VAL A 244 -1.14 13.21 0.39
N TYR A 245 -1.64 13.46 -0.82
CA TYR A 245 -1.13 12.94 -2.08
C TYR A 245 -0.88 14.09 -3.05
N SER A 246 0.15 14.00 -3.90
CA SER A 246 0.28 14.92 -5.04
C SER A 246 -0.88 14.67 -6.00
N ARG A 247 -1.66 15.70 -6.35
CA ARG A 247 -2.81 15.66 -7.28
C ARG A 247 -2.29 15.45 -8.70
N VAL A 248 -2.34 14.21 -9.23
CA VAL A 248 -1.69 13.86 -10.50
C VAL A 248 -2.21 14.68 -11.69
N ALA A 249 -3.50 14.98 -11.74
CA ALA A 249 -4.08 15.80 -12.81
C ALA A 249 -3.46 17.21 -12.90
N ALA A 250 -3.00 17.78 -11.76
CA ALA A 250 -2.32 19.07 -11.73
C ALA A 250 -0.99 19.05 -12.50
N TYR A 251 -0.38 17.89 -12.63
CA TYR A 251 0.93 17.70 -13.29
C TYR A 251 0.81 17.08 -14.69
N HIS A 252 -0.41 17.02 -15.26
CA HIS A 252 -0.68 16.34 -16.52
C HIS A 252 0.30 16.75 -17.63
N ASP A 253 0.46 18.05 -17.88
CA ASP A 253 1.27 18.55 -19.00
C ASP A 253 2.75 18.22 -18.81
N VAL A 254 3.29 18.43 -17.62
CA VAL A 254 4.69 18.12 -17.34
C VAL A 254 4.96 16.62 -17.32
N LEU A 255 4.02 15.80 -16.82
CA LEU A 255 4.13 14.36 -16.91
C LEU A 255 4.11 13.90 -18.37
N ARG A 256 3.21 14.41 -19.20
CA ARG A 256 3.14 14.09 -20.62
C ARG A 256 4.46 14.40 -21.33
N GLU A 257 5.10 15.54 -21.02
CA GLU A 257 6.43 15.87 -21.54
C GLU A 257 7.48 14.84 -21.10
N GLN A 258 7.51 14.47 -19.82
CA GLN A 258 8.48 13.51 -19.28
C GLN A 258 8.24 12.07 -19.76
N LEU A 259 7.03 11.73 -20.14
CA LEU A 259 6.67 10.44 -20.72
C LEU A 259 7.02 10.32 -22.20
N GLY A 260 7.34 11.45 -22.88
CA GLY A 260 7.79 11.46 -24.27
C GLY A 260 6.66 11.31 -25.28
N SER A 261 5.48 11.78 -24.96
CA SER A 261 4.29 11.82 -25.82
C SER A 261 4.11 13.16 -26.49
#